data_520784df58a5fff93e4a65ee9a0eff73
#
_entry.id   520784df58a5fff93e4a65ee9a0eff73
#
_cell.length_a   1.000
_cell.length_b   1.000
_cell.length_c   1.000
_cell.angle_alpha   90.00
_cell.angle_beta   90.00
_cell.angle_gamma   90.00
#
_symmetry.space_group_name_H-M   'P 1'
#
loop_
_entity.id
_entity.type
_entity.pdbx_description
1 polymer ?
#
loop_
_entity_poly.entity_id
_entity_poly.type
_entity_poly.pdbx_seq_one_letter_code
_entity_poly.pdbx_strand_id
1 'polypeptide(L)'
;AGADVHDADAVADIVADADAVLSALGVPFTREPVNTYSRGAANIVAAMQSSGVTRLVVVSSTGAYPAPGRTGAPFALRLFEPVITKTIGKTVYDDIRLMESVVRDSDLDWTIVRPSGLFDLPYVTEYVAGEVDPVGAFTSRSDLADYLVALAVQRGSHDTVTVSTTADTPTMWQMIRREAFKSA
;
A
#
# COMPACT_ATOMS: atom_id res chain seq x y z
N ALA A 1 -12.24 -11.26 14.31
CA ALA A 1 -12.56 -12.28 13.31
C ALA A 1 -11.38 -12.39 12.34
N GLY A 2 -11.09 -13.56 11.81
CA GLY A 2 -10.10 -13.80 10.75
C GLY A 2 -10.85 -14.22 9.48
N ALA A 3 -10.51 -13.62 8.33
CA ALA A 3 -11.07 -14.01 7.05
C ALA A 3 -9.96 -14.07 5.98
N ASP A 4 -10.11 -14.98 5.05
CA ASP A 4 -9.29 -14.97 3.83
C ASP A 4 -9.91 -13.96 2.86
N VAL A 5 -9.09 -13.05 2.35
CA VAL A 5 -9.54 -12.04 1.39
C VAL A 5 -10.01 -12.64 0.05
N HIS A 6 -9.63 -13.89 -0.24
CA HIS A 6 -10.09 -14.66 -1.40
C HIS A 6 -11.47 -15.26 -1.23
N ASP A 7 -12.00 -15.34 0.01
CA ASP A 7 -13.34 -15.80 0.35
C ASP A 7 -14.29 -14.60 0.37
N ALA A 8 -15.11 -14.47 -0.67
CA ALA A 8 -16.02 -13.34 -0.84
C ALA A 8 -17.08 -13.26 0.28
N ASP A 9 -17.59 -14.40 0.74
CA ASP A 9 -18.61 -14.45 1.80
C ASP A 9 -18.00 -14.01 3.14
N ALA A 10 -16.80 -14.48 3.47
CA ALA A 10 -16.08 -14.07 4.67
C ALA A 10 -15.72 -12.57 4.66
N VAL A 11 -15.39 -12.01 3.49
CA VAL A 11 -15.16 -10.58 3.34
C VAL A 11 -16.46 -9.79 3.51
N ALA A 12 -17.57 -10.26 2.94
CA ALA A 12 -18.86 -9.61 3.06
C ALA A 12 -19.33 -9.55 4.54
N ASP A 13 -19.17 -10.63 5.29
CA ASP A 13 -19.50 -10.70 6.71
C ASP A 13 -18.73 -9.68 7.58
N ILE A 14 -17.45 -9.42 7.24
CA ILE A 14 -16.62 -8.46 7.99
C ILE A 14 -16.96 -7.02 7.62
N VAL A 15 -17.28 -6.77 6.35
CA VAL A 15 -17.52 -5.42 5.82
C VAL A 15 -18.91 -4.89 6.21
N ALA A 16 -19.90 -5.78 6.44
CA ALA A 16 -21.29 -5.40 6.60
C ALA A 16 -21.59 -4.32 7.65
N ASP A 17 -20.86 -4.33 8.77
CA ASP A 17 -21.05 -3.40 9.89
C ASP A 17 -19.93 -2.34 9.99
N ALA A 18 -19.14 -2.13 8.93
CA ALA A 18 -18.03 -1.20 8.94
C ALA A 18 -18.46 0.21 8.53
N ASP A 19 -17.86 1.24 9.15
CA ASP A 19 -18.00 2.65 8.71
C ASP A 19 -17.07 2.97 7.55
N ALA A 20 -15.91 2.31 7.51
CA ALA A 20 -14.89 2.45 6.46
C ALA A 20 -14.05 1.17 6.36
N VAL A 21 -13.45 0.94 5.20
CA VAL A 21 -12.54 -0.18 4.98
C VAL A 21 -11.12 0.35 4.71
N LEU A 22 -10.15 -0.14 5.50
CA LEU A 22 -8.72 0.08 5.30
C LEU A 22 -8.08 -1.21 4.82
N SER A 23 -7.70 -1.28 3.56
CA SER A 23 -7.06 -2.45 2.97
C SER A 23 -5.54 -2.28 2.95
N ALA A 24 -4.85 -3.02 3.81
CA ALA A 24 -3.38 -3.08 3.89
C ALA A 24 -2.85 -4.48 3.55
N LEU A 25 -3.38 -5.07 2.48
CA LEU A 25 -2.95 -6.37 2.00
C LEU A 25 -1.47 -6.37 1.62
N GLY A 26 -0.80 -7.49 1.85
CA GLY A 26 0.61 -7.63 1.54
C GLY A 26 1.00 -9.09 1.30
N VAL A 27 1.85 -9.32 0.31
CA VAL A 27 2.48 -10.62 0.05
C VAL A 27 3.99 -10.45 -0.07
N PRO A 28 4.78 -11.47 0.28
CA PRO A 28 6.23 -11.47 0.00
C PRO A 28 6.50 -11.35 -1.49
N PHE A 29 7.65 -10.80 -1.87
CA PHE A 29 8.10 -10.84 -3.25
C PHE A 29 8.27 -12.29 -3.71
N THR A 30 7.67 -12.61 -4.86
CA THR A 30 7.67 -13.95 -5.47
C THR A 30 7.72 -13.84 -6.98
N ARG A 31 8.13 -14.94 -7.63
CA ARG A 31 8.02 -15.10 -9.09
C ARG A 31 6.73 -15.82 -9.50
N GLU A 32 6.04 -16.40 -8.52
CA GLU A 32 4.74 -17.01 -8.76
C GLU A 32 3.69 -15.93 -9.07
N PRO A 33 2.66 -16.26 -9.85
CA PRO A 33 1.53 -15.36 -10.09
C PRO A 33 0.88 -14.91 -8.77
N VAL A 34 0.66 -13.61 -8.63
CA VAL A 34 -0.02 -13.00 -7.48
C VAL A 34 -1.36 -12.46 -7.93
N ASN A 35 -2.40 -12.69 -7.13
CA ASN A 35 -3.75 -12.16 -7.33
C ASN A 35 -4.41 -11.70 -6.01
N THR A 36 -3.63 -11.62 -4.93
CA THR A 36 -4.15 -11.27 -3.60
C THR A 36 -4.65 -9.84 -3.55
N TYR A 37 -3.95 -8.92 -4.20
CA TYR A 37 -4.35 -7.51 -4.22
C TYR A 37 -5.57 -7.28 -5.09
N SER A 38 -5.56 -7.73 -6.33
CA SER A 38 -6.64 -7.49 -7.29
C SER A 38 -7.91 -8.23 -6.92
N ARG A 39 -7.82 -9.52 -6.55
CA ARG A 39 -8.96 -10.32 -6.15
C ARG A 39 -9.50 -9.88 -4.79
N GLY A 40 -8.61 -9.56 -3.84
CA GLY A 40 -9.01 -9.02 -2.56
C GLY A 40 -9.76 -7.69 -2.70
N ALA A 41 -9.25 -6.79 -3.54
CA ALA A 41 -9.94 -5.52 -3.82
C ALA A 41 -11.31 -5.75 -4.48
N ALA A 42 -11.42 -6.69 -5.42
CA ALA A 42 -12.70 -7.00 -6.06
C ALA A 42 -13.74 -7.52 -5.04
N ASN A 43 -13.33 -8.40 -4.13
CA ASN A 43 -14.22 -8.90 -3.07
C ASN A 43 -14.60 -7.79 -2.08
N ILE A 44 -13.65 -6.94 -1.68
CA ILE A 44 -13.90 -5.79 -0.80
C ILE A 44 -14.87 -4.80 -1.46
N VAL A 45 -14.64 -4.41 -2.72
CA VAL A 45 -15.52 -3.49 -3.45
C VAL A 45 -16.93 -4.05 -3.56
N ALA A 46 -17.08 -5.33 -3.93
CA ALA A 46 -18.39 -5.98 -4.03
C ALA A 46 -19.12 -6.03 -2.67
N ALA A 47 -18.41 -6.37 -1.60
CA ALA A 47 -18.96 -6.39 -0.24
C ALA A 47 -19.41 -5.00 0.20
N MET A 48 -18.60 -3.97 -0.01
CA MET A 48 -18.91 -2.58 0.33
C MET A 48 -20.14 -2.06 -0.44
N GLN A 49 -20.20 -2.32 -1.75
CA GLN A 49 -21.36 -1.94 -2.58
C GLN A 49 -22.65 -2.63 -2.10
N SER A 50 -22.55 -3.89 -1.70
CA SER A 50 -23.70 -4.66 -1.21
C SER A 50 -24.21 -4.20 0.16
N SER A 51 -23.31 -3.74 1.04
CA SER A 51 -23.63 -3.28 2.40
C SER A 51 -23.88 -1.76 2.50
N GLY A 52 -23.60 -1.00 1.44
CA GLY A 52 -23.73 0.46 1.45
C GLY A 52 -22.57 1.19 2.15
N VAL A 53 -21.49 0.50 2.49
CA VAL A 53 -20.24 1.09 3.00
C VAL A 53 -19.52 1.76 1.84
N THR A 54 -19.21 3.05 1.95
CA THR A 54 -18.67 3.81 0.82
C THR A 54 -17.20 4.17 0.95
N ARG A 55 -16.68 4.37 2.16
CA ARG A 55 -15.32 4.86 2.39
C ARG A 55 -14.28 3.73 2.29
N LEU A 56 -13.39 3.80 1.29
CA LEU A 56 -12.33 2.83 1.04
C LEU A 56 -10.95 3.50 1.01
N VAL A 57 -10.01 3.02 1.82
CA VAL A 57 -8.60 3.41 1.74
C VAL A 57 -7.77 2.15 1.44
N VAL A 58 -7.00 2.15 0.37
CA VAL A 58 -6.16 1.01 0.00
C VAL A 58 -4.70 1.36 -0.03
N VAL A 59 -3.87 0.46 0.48
CA VAL A 59 -2.41 0.57 0.40
C VAL A 59 -1.93 -0.06 -0.90
N SER A 60 -1.25 0.76 -1.69
CA SER A 60 -0.54 0.39 -2.91
C SER A 60 0.98 0.47 -2.67
N SER A 61 1.76 0.93 -3.65
CA SER A 61 3.20 1.11 -3.54
C SER A 61 3.71 2.13 -4.56
N THR A 62 4.67 2.98 -4.16
CA THR A 62 5.42 3.80 -5.12
C THR A 62 6.20 2.95 -6.13
N GLY A 63 6.58 1.71 -5.78
CA GLY A 63 7.26 0.79 -6.69
C GLY A 63 6.41 0.30 -7.87
N ALA A 64 5.08 0.33 -7.75
CA ALA A 64 4.17 0.02 -8.85
C ALA A 64 4.19 1.11 -9.93
N TYR A 65 4.45 2.36 -9.55
CA TYR A 65 4.48 3.52 -10.43
C TYR A 65 5.71 4.36 -10.12
N PRO A 66 6.83 4.12 -10.82
CA PRO A 66 8.05 4.90 -10.62
C PRO A 66 7.79 6.40 -10.76
N ALA A 67 8.15 7.17 -9.76
CA ALA A 67 8.01 8.63 -9.74
C ALA A 67 9.32 9.30 -10.16
N PRO A 68 9.40 9.92 -11.36
CA PRO A 68 10.61 10.60 -11.82
C PRO A 68 11.03 11.79 -10.92
N GLY A 69 10.05 12.40 -10.24
CA GLY A 69 10.24 13.56 -9.35
C GLY A 69 10.70 13.21 -7.92
N ARG A 70 10.93 11.93 -7.60
CA ARG A 70 11.35 11.52 -6.25
C ARG A 70 12.64 12.21 -5.82
N THR A 71 12.58 13.02 -4.76
CA THR A 71 13.71 13.72 -4.16
C THR A 71 14.31 12.94 -3.00
N GLY A 72 15.61 13.10 -2.74
CA GLY A 72 16.30 12.51 -1.58
C GLY A 72 16.50 10.99 -1.63
N ALA A 73 16.13 10.30 -2.72
CA ALA A 73 16.37 8.87 -2.85
C ALA A 73 17.86 8.60 -3.19
N PRO A 74 18.51 7.62 -2.51
CA PRO A 74 19.89 7.23 -2.82
C PRO A 74 20.03 6.83 -4.29
N PHE A 75 21.16 7.22 -4.93
CA PHE A 75 21.45 6.87 -6.32
C PHE A 75 21.37 5.35 -6.60
N ALA A 76 21.83 4.54 -5.65
CA ALA A 76 21.73 3.09 -5.72
C ALA A 76 20.27 2.61 -5.87
N LEU A 77 19.32 3.21 -5.18
CA LEU A 77 17.90 2.85 -5.31
C LEU A 77 17.40 3.09 -6.73
N ARG A 78 17.75 4.23 -7.32
CA ARG A 78 17.37 4.58 -8.71
C ARG A 78 17.89 3.58 -9.73
N LEU A 79 19.04 2.95 -9.46
CA LEU A 79 19.65 1.94 -10.33
C LEU A 79 19.03 0.55 -10.14
N PHE A 80 18.73 0.15 -8.89
CA PHE A 80 18.22 -1.19 -8.56
C PHE A 80 16.69 -1.31 -8.58
N GLU A 81 15.95 -0.21 -8.34
CA GLU A 81 14.49 -0.21 -8.38
C GLU A 81 13.91 -0.80 -9.68
N PRO A 82 14.38 -0.41 -10.89
CA PRO A 82 13.89 -1.00 -12.13
C PRO A 82 14.19 -2.49 -12.26
N VAL A 83 15.29 -2.96 -11.69
CA VAL A 83 15.65 -4.40 -11.72
C VAL A 83 14.70 -5.17 -10.83
N ILE A 84 14.49 -4.72 -9.58
CA ILE A 84 13.58 -5.38 -8.63
C ILE A 84 12.15 -5.38 -9.16
N THR A 85 11.66 -4.24 -9.63
CA THR A 85 10.28 -4.09 -10.12
C THR A 85 10.00 -4.88 -11.39
N LYS A 86 11.00 -5.10 -12.25
CA LYS A 86 10.85 -5.83 -13.52
C LYS A 86 11.20 -7.33 -13.42
N THR A 87 11.72 -7.79 -12.29
CA THR A 87 12.13 -9.18 -12.10
C THR A 87 11.37 -9.86 -10.96
N ILE A 88 11.90 -9.81 -9.75
CA ILE A 88 11.35 -10.53 -8.59
C ILE A 88 10.02 -9.92 -8.11
N GLY A 89 9.87 -8.61 -8.20
CA GLY A 89 8.64 -7.91 -7.80
C GLY A 89 7.60 -7.75 -8.91
N LYS A 90 7.90 -8.22 -10.13
CA LYS A 90 7.03 -7.97 -11.29
C LYS A 90 5.59 -8.43 -11.07
N THR A 91 5.39 -9.66 -10.64
CA THR A 91 4.06 -10.25 -10.42
C THR A 91 3.29 -9.52 -9.33
N VAL A 92 3.96 -9.11 -8.26
CA VAL A 92 3.39 -8.33 -7.16
C VAL A 92 2.96 -6.94 -7.64
N TYR A 93 3.82 -6.22 -8.34
CA TYR A 93 3.50 -4.88 -8.82
C TYR A 93 2.46 -4.87 -9.96
N ASP A 94 2.44 -5.92 -10.80
CA ASP A 94 1.40 -6.07 -11.81
C ASP A 94 0.03 -6.27 -11.14
N ASP A 95 -0.06 -7.09 -10.09
CA ASP A 95 -1.30 -7.30 -9.34
C ASP A 95 -1.73 -6.06 -8.54
N ILE A 96 -0.78 -5.29 -7.99
CA ILE A 96 -1.06 -3.98 -7.37
C ILE A 96 -1.66 -3.00 -8.38
N ARG A 97 -1.18 -2.97 -9.63
CA ARG A 97 -1.76 -2.12 -10.68
C ARG A 97 -3.19 -2.55 -11.04
N LEU A 98 -3.44 -3.87 -11.09
CA LEU A 98 -4.80 -4.40 -11.30
C LEU A 98 -5.72 -4.03 -10.13
N MET A 99 -5.24 -4.13 -8.89
CA MET A 99 -5.98 -3.66 -7.71
C MET A 99 -6.38 -2.19 -7.84
N GLU A 100 -5.42 -1.31 -8.19
CA GLU A 100 -5.72 0.11 -8.37
C GLU A 100 -6.76 0.35 -9.48
N SER A 101 -6.74 -0.43 -10.56
CA SER A 101 -7.77 -0.35 -11.61
C SER A 101 -9.15 -0.71 -11.04
N VAL A 102 -9.26 -1.84 -10.34
CA VAL A 102 -10.52 -2.27 -9.70
C VAL A 102 -11.08 -1.19 -8.77
N VAL A 103 -10.21 -0.57 -7.96
CA VAL A 103 -10.62 0.49 -7.03
C VAL A 103 -11.07 1.75 -7.78
N ARG A 104 -10.33 2.18 -8.81
CA ARG A 104 -10.67 3.38 -9.61
C ARG A 104 -11.96 3.23 -10.40
N ASP A 105 -12.26 2.01 -10.85
CA ASP A 105 -13.46 1.70 -11.63
C ASP A 105 -14.71 1.54 -10.74
N SER A 106 -14.55 1.60 -9.41
CA SER A 106 -15.67 1.53 -8.45
C SER A 106 -16.27 2.91 -8.19
N ASP A 107 -17.57 2.92 -7.81
CA ASP A 107 -18.29 4.12 -7.37
C ASP A 107 -18.07 4.45 -5.88
N LEU A 108 -17.06 3.84 -5.24
CA LEU A 108 -16.75 4.06 -3.83
C LEU A 108 -16.02 5.39 -3.63
N ASP A 109 -16.12 5.94 -2.44
CA ASP A 109 -15.33 7.06 -1.96
C ASP A 109 -13.92 6.56 -1.58
N TRP A 110 -13.03 6.43 -2.58
CA TRP A 110 -11.74 5.77 -2.39
C TRP A 110 -10.56 6.74 -2.27
N THR A 111 -9.53 6.30 -1.56
CA THR A 111 -8.19 6.88 -1.58
C THR A 111 -7.16 5.77 -1.73
N ILE A 112 -6.24 5.91 -2.69
CA ILE A 112 -5.13 5.01 -2.91
C ILE A 112 -3.88 5.62 -2.29
N VAL A 113 -3.30 4.94 -1.29
CA VAL A 113 -2.08 5.37 -0.59
C VAL A 113 -0.88 4.60 -1.11
N ARG A 114 0.13 5.30 -1.62
CA ARG A 114 1.37 4.73 -2.15
C ARG A 114 2.54 5.02 -1.22
N PRO A 115 2.81 4.17 -0.22
CA PRO A 115 4.02 4.27 0.60
C PRO A 115 5.27 3.92 -0.22
N SER A 116 6.41 4.40 0.26
CA SER A 116 7.74 3.96 -0.16
C SER A 116 8.11 2.63 0.53
N GLY A 117 9.38 2.22 0.49
CA GLY A 117 9.83 0.99 1.16
C GLY A 117 9.48 0.99 2.65
N LEU A 118 8.76 -0.05 3.11
CA LEU A 118 8.26 -0.09 4.49
C LEU A 118 9.33 -0.54 5.48
N PHE A 119 9.37 0.13 6.64
CA PHE A 119 10.19 -0.27 7.77
C PHE A 119 9.46 -0.05 9.10
N ASP A 120 10.03 -0.56 10.21
CA ASP A 120 9.40 -0.51 11.53
C ASP A 120 10.01 0.58 12.39
N LEU A 121 9.16 1.47 12.92
CA LEU A 121 9.40 2.33 14.06
C LEU A 121 8.29 2.12 15.09
N PRO A 122 8.58 2.21 16.40
CA PRO A 122 7.58 2.03 17.45
C PRO A 122 6.74 3.29 17.76
N TYR A 123 6.90 4.34 16.97
CA TYR A 123 6.22 5.63 17.15
C TYR A 123 5.99 6.31 15.80
N VAL A 124 5.04 7.24 15.79
CA VAL A 124 4.77 8.12 14.65
C VAL A 124 5.80 9.25 14.63
N THR A 125 6.31 9.56 13.44
CA THR A 125 7.27 10.66 13.22
C THR A 125 6.62 11.82 12.49
N GLU A 126 7.38 12.88 12.22
CA GLU A 126 6.99 13.86 11.20
C GLU A 126 7.18 13.22 9.83
N TYR A 127 6.09 13.15 9.05
CA TYR A 127 6.10 12.58 7.71
C TYR A 127 5.46 13.52 6.69
N VAL A 128 5.78 13.33 5.42
CA VAL A 128 5.18 14.05 4.30
C VAL A 128 4.15 13.14 3.63
N ALA A 129 2.92 13.62 3.48
CA ALA A 129 1.85 12.87 2.84
C ALA A 129 0.91 13.76 2.03
N GLY A 130 0.19 13.17 1.08
CA GLY A 130 -0.77 13.85 0.20
C GLY A 130 -0.47 13.63 -1.28
N GLU A 131 -1.05 14.48 -2.13
CA GLU A 131 -0.82 14.49 -3.59
C GLU A 131 0.53 15.15 -3.92
N VAL A 132 1.61 14.53 -3.46
CA VAL A 132 2.97 15.04 -3.61
C VAL A 132 3.90 13.93 -4.10
N ASP A 133 5.01 14.29 -4.73
CA ASP A 133 6.05 13.35 -5.07
C ASP A 133 6.65 12.72 -3.80
N PRO A 134 6.95 11.41 -3.80
CA PRO A 134 7.53 10.76 -2.63
C PRO A 134 8.92 11.33 -2.32
N VAL A 135 9.19 11.52 -1.02
CA VAL A 135 10.47 11.99 -0.49
C VAL A 135 11.27 10.83 0.08
N GLY A 136 12.57 10.76 -0.21
CA GLY A 136 13.42 9.68 0.28
C GLY A 136 13.02 8.31 -0.25
N ALA A 137 13.30 7.26 0.51
CA ALA A 137 13.18 5.88 0.07
C ALA A 137 12.23 5.03 0.94
N PHE A 138 11.80 5.55 2.09
CA PHE A 138 11.18 4.74 3.13
C PHE A 138 9.94 5.40 3.75
N THR A 139 9.04 4.53 4.21
CA THR A 139 7.86 4.90 5.00
C THR A 139 7.79 3.99 6.22
N SER A 140 7.71 4.54 7.42
CA SER A 140 7.50 3.72 8.62
C SER A 140 6.07 3.18 8.64
N ARG A 141 5.88 1.96 9.18
CA ARG A 141 4.54 1.40 9.34
C ARG A 141 3.69 2.19 10.32
N SER A 142 4.30 2.84 11.31
CA SER A 142 3.60 3.70 12.25
C SER A 142 3.08 4.96 11.58
N ASP A 143 3.88 5.63 10.74
CA ASP A 143 3.44 6.83 9.98
C ASP A 143 2.36 6.46 8.96
N LEU A 144 2.54 5.32 8.27
CA LEU A 144 1.52 4.81 7.35
C LEU A 144 0.20 4.56 8.08
N ALA A 145 0.24 3.88 9.23
CA ALA A 145 -0.96 3.57 10.01
C ALA A 145 -1.67 4.83 10.51
N ASP A 146 -0.92 5.81 11.01
CA ASP A 146 -1.47 7.11 11.42
C ASP A 146 -2.18 7.81 10.26
N TYR A 147 -1.54 7.87 9.10
CA TYR A 147 -2.12 8.49 7.92
C TYR A 147 -3.36 7.75 7.40
N LEU A 148 -3.35 6.41 7.40
CA LEU A 148 -4.52 5.60 7.01
C LEU A 148 -5.72 5.86 7.93
N VAL A 149 -5.51 5.95 9.25
CA VAL A 149 -6.57 6.26 10.22
C VAL A 149 -7.10 7.68 10.00
N ALA A 150 -6.23 8.65 9.75
CA ALA A 150 -6.66 10.01 9.43
C ALA A 150 -7.52 10.07 8.15
N LEU A 151 -7.15 9.30 7.12
CA LEU A 151 -7.91 9.21 5.87
C LEU A 151 -9.26 8.48 6.04
N ALA A 152 -9.36 7.52 6.97
CA ALA A 152 -10.59 6.76 7.18
C ALA A 152 -11.76 7.64 7.62
N VAL A 153 -11.49 8.67 8.40
CA VAL A 153 -12.52 9.59 8.94
C VAL A 153 -12.78 10.81 8.03
N GLN A 154 -12.00 10.96 6.95
CA GLN A 154 -12.19 12.03 5.97
C GLN A 154 -13.01 11.49 4.80
N ARG A 155 -13.77 12.37 4.16
CA ARG A 155 -14.34 12.07 2.84
C ARG A 155 -13.21 12.02 1.84
N GLY A 156 -13.14 10.96 1.04
CA GLY A 156 -12.21 10.88 -0.07
C GLY A 156 -12.68 11.73 -1.24
N SER A 157 -11.77 11.97 -2.15
CA SER A 157 -12.00 12.73 -3.37
C SER A 157 -11.55 11.96 -4.61
N HIS A 158 -11.47 10.63 -4.53
CA HIS A 158 -10.89 9.78 -5.58
C HIS A 158 -9.40 10.07 -5.82
N ASP A 159 -8.65 10.25 -4.73
CA ASP A 159 -7.26 10.68 -4.78
C ASP A 159 -6.27 9.52 -4.71
N THR A 160 -5.12 9.74 -5.33
CA THR A 160 -3.93 8.92 -5.14
C THR A 160 -2.87 9.76 -4.44
N VAL A 161 -2.52 9.33 -3.23
CA VAL A 161 -1.61 10.05 -2.35
C VAL A 161 -0.36 9.23 -2.04
N THR A 162 0.73 9.90 -1.70
CA THR A 162 1.95 9.28 -1.20
C THR A 162 2.11 9.52 0.29
N VAL A 163 2.94 8.72 0.94
CA VAL A 163 3.38 8.93 2.31
C VAL A 163 4.86 8.56 2.44
N SER A 164 5.64 9.43 3.05
CA SER A 164 7.09 9.30 3.16
C SER A 164 7.56 9.75 4.55
N THR A 165 8.25 8.87 5.27
CA THR A 165 8.92 9.22 6.53
C THR A 165 10.16 10.05 6.23
N THR A 166 10.33 11.17 6.94
CA THR A 166 11.46 12.08 6.76
C THR A 166 12.45 12.07 7.92
N ALA A 167 12.05 11.52 9.07
CA ALA A 167 12.88 11.40 10.26
C ALA A 167 13.20 9.91 10.55
N ASP A 168 14.34 9.66 11.19
CA ASP A 168 14.75 8.32 11.67
C ASP A 168 14.73 7.21 10.63
N THR A 169 14.93 7.57 9.36
CA THR A 169 14.92 6.61 8.26
C THR A 169 16.16 5.73 8.25
N PRO A 170 16.01 4.40 8.00
CA PRO A 170 17.16 3.50 7.93
C PRO A 170 18.01 3.80 6.69
N THR A 171 19.28 3.46 6.77
CA THR A 171 20.13 3.40 5.56
C THR A 171 19.78 2.13 4.75
N MET A 172 20.08 2.14 3.44
CA MET A 172 19.92 0.95 2.59
C MET A 172 20.62 -0.29 3.14
N TRP A 173 21.83 -0.14 3.73
CA TRP A 173 22.56 -1.22 4.37
C TRP A 173 21.84 -1.81 5.57
N GLN A 174 21.23 -0.97 6.40
CA GLN A 174 20.43 -1.44 7.55
C GLN A 174 19.21 -2.24 7.09
N MET A 175 18.56 -1.81 6.00
CA MET A 175 17.43 -2.55 5.43
C MET A 175 17.85 -3.92 4.87
N ILE A 176 18.92 -3.99 4.08
CA ILE A 176 19.44 -5.25 3.52
C ILE A 176 19.80 -6.23 4.65
N ARG A 177 20.46 -5.76 5.71
CA ARG A 177 20.78 -6.62 6.85
C ARG A 177 19.53 -7.14 7.56
N ARG A 178 18.50 -6.30 7.76
CA ARG A 178 17.23 -6.71 8.41
C ARG A 178 16.53 -7.80 7.61
N GLU A 179 16.44 -7.66 6.30
CA GLU A 179 15.80 -8.67 5.44
C GLU A 179 16.62 -9.99 5.42
N ALA A 180 17.95 -9.93 5.36
CA ALA A 180 18.80 -11.10 5.39
C ALA A 180 18.67 -11.91 6.71
N PHE A 181 18.42 -11.24 7.84
CA PHE A 181 18.22 -11.91 9.13
C PHE A 181 16.79 -12.40 9.37
N LYS A 182 15.78 -11.91 8.61
CA LYS A 182 14.41 -12.44 8.69
C LYS A 182 14.22 -13.74 7.90
N SER A 183 15.15 -14.04 6.99
CA SER A 183 15.11 -15.22 6.10
C SER A 183 15.94 -16.40 6.64
N ALA A 184 16.55 -16.29 7.82
CA ALA A 184 17.31 -17.32 8.51
C ALA A 184 16.55 -17.78 9.78
#